data_6bc73719e679cb12794bb4b5373671ab
#
_entry.id   6bc73719e679cb12794bb4b5373671ab
#
_cell.length_a   1.000
_cell.length_b   1.000
_cell.length_c   1.000
_cell.angle_alpha   90.00
_cell.angle_beta   90.00
_cell.angle_gamma   90.00
#
_symmetry.space_group_name_H-M   'P 1'
#
loop_
_entity.id
_entity.type
_entity.pdbx_description
1 polymer ?
#
loop_
_entity_poly.entity_id
_entity_poly.type
_entity_poly.pdbx_seq_one_letter_code
_entity_poly.pdbx_strand_id
1 'polypeptide(L)'
;MYYPTFLKNKDTIGITALSSGVGHKLDSFNESIQYIHTQGFQTKETSDVRSNTEPSADAKIRVKEFNTLLEDTSISAIWCAAGGDFQVETMPYIDFDSIKAHPKWFLGASDPTNLLFPVTCHCDIATIYGFNAGSFDTYGINAYSQSYFDFLKGNNQPLVSSTKHQHVDFYNEGAPILNTSTYYQGEVSVKARLLGGCLESINDLAGTPFDFTQEFIQRYENDGIVWFFDIFSMNSCDVYRALLKMKVLNYFQTTKAILVGRVLFENVSELINYHEAFQRACPNIPLIFETDIGHTYPHFYVINGALAQIDVKQGKGNLQYILK
;
A
#
# COMPACT_ATOMS: atom_id res chain seq x y z
N MET A 1 -5.01 17.70 2.92
CA MET A 1 -5.30 16.29 2.55
C MET A 1 -6.79 16.10 2.40
N TYR A 2 -7.23 15.72 1.24
CA TYR A 2 -8.61 15.36 0.98
C TYR A 2 -8.85 13.89 1.33
N TYR A 3 -9.84 13.61 2.16
CA TYR A 3 -10.29 12.27 2.47
C TYR A 3 -11.58 12.00 1.70
N PRO A 4 -11.60 11.06 0.73
CA PRO A 4 -12.82 10.73 0.01
C PRO A 4 -13.93 10.26 0.94
N THR A 5 -15.17 10.38 0.47
CA THR A 5 -16.35 9.98 1.27
C THR A 5 -16.31 8.47 1.57
N PHE A 6 -16.63 8.09 2.79
CA PHE A 6 -16.77 6.69 3.17
C PHE A 6 -17.93 6.01 2.40
N LEU A 7 -17.74 4.74 2.10
CA LEU A 7 -18.65 3.97 1.28
C LEU A 7 -19.91 3.57 2.08
N LYS A 8 -21.03 3.55 1.39
CA LYS A 8 -22.31 3.09 1.91
C LYS A 8 -22.65 1.70 1.38
N ASN A 9 -23.59 1.06 2.03
CA ASN A 9 -24.13 -0.21 1.53
C ASN A 9 -24.69 -0.03 0.11
N LYS A 10 -24.34 -0.95 -0.80
CA LYS A 10 -24.63 -0.96 -2.25
C LYS A 10 -23.81 0.03 -3.10
N ASP A 11 -22.86 0.76 -2.51
CA ASP A 11 -21.93 1.52 -3.33
C ASP A 11 -21.12 0.58 -4.23
N THR A 12 -20.79 1.06 -5.41
CA THR A 12 -20.02 0.29 -6.39
C THR A 12 -18.55 0.62 -6.32
N ILE A 13 -17.72 -0.40 -6.20
CA ILE A 13 -16.26 -0.33 -6.28
C ILE A 13 -15.84 -0.71 -7.69
N GLY A 14 -15.11 0.18 -8.37
CA GLY A 14 -14.47 -0.12 -9.64
C GLY A 14 -13.23 -0.96 -9.42
N ILE A 15 -13.08 -2.05 -10.17
CA ILE A 15 -11.90 -2.91 -10.12
C ILE A 15 -11.12 -2.72 -11.42
N THR A 16 -9.83 -2.39 -11.32
CA THR A 16 -8.94 -2.11 -12.46
C THR A 16 -7.66 -2.93 -12.39
N ALA A 17 -7.03 -3.20 -13.53
CA ALA A 17 -5.77 -3.94 -13.63
C ALA A 17 -4.67 -3.08 -14.28
N LEU A 18 -4.23 -2.03 -13.58
CA LEU A 18 -3.17 -1.14 -14.08
C LEU A 18 -1.78 -1.81 -14.17
N SER A 19 -1.58 -2.97 -13.52
CA SER A 19 -0.40 -3.82 -13.63
C SER A 19 -0.76 -5.15 -14.28
N SER A 20 -0.88 -6.22 -13.52
CA SER A 20 -1.17 -7.57 -14.02
C SER A 20 -2.67 -7.88 -13.99
N GLY A 21 -3.11 -8.75 -14.90
CA GLY A 21 -4.43 -9.37 -14.85
C GLY A 21 -4.47 -10.54 -13.86
N VAL A 22 -5.67 -11.00 -13.52
CA VAL A 22 -5.90 -12.10 -12.56
C VAL A 22 -6.29 -13.42 -13.22
N GLY A 23 -6.16 -13.54 -14.54
CA GLY A 23 -6.63 -14.72 -15.29
C GLY A 23 -5.98 -16.05 -14.89
N HIS A 24 -4.77 -16.00 -14.30
CA HIS A 24 -4.06 -17.18 -13.80
C HIS A 24 -4.62 -17.70 -12.45
N LYS A 25 -5.50 -16.95 -11.77
CA LYS A 25 -6.08 -17.27 -10.44
C LYS A 25 -7.56 -16.89 -10.35
N LEU A 26 -8.35 -17.18 -11.38
CA LEU A 26 -9.75 -16.75 -11.48
C LEU A 26 -10.64 -17.26 -10.35
N ASP A 27 -10.44 -18.49 -9.88
CA ASP A 27 -11.26 -19.06 -8.80
C ASP A 27 -11.05 -18.28 -7.50
N SER A 28 -9.81 -18.07 -7.10
CA SER A 28 -9.43 -17.27 -5.94
C SER A 28 -9.91 -15.81 -6.06
N PHE A 29 -9.80 -15.23 -7.26
CA PHE A 29 -10.32 -13.89 -7.50
C PHE A 29 -11.84 -13.82 -7.38
N ASN A 30 -12.57 -14.82 -7.89
CA ASN A 30 -14.03 -14.89 -7.76
C ASN A 30 -14.46 -14.99 -6.29
N GLU A 31 -13.75 -15.79 -5.47
CA GLU A 31 -13.98 -15.87 -4.03
C GLU A 31 -13.78 -14.51 -3.36
N SER A 32 -12.72 -13.79 -3.73
CA SER A 32 -12.44 -12.44 -3.23
C SER A 32 -13.56 -11.44 -3.59
N ILE A 33 -14.03 -11.45 -4.83
CA ILE A 33 -15.14 -10.60 -5.27
C ILE A 33 -16.43 -10.94 -4.53
N GLN A 34 -16.73 -12.23 -4.34
CA GLN A 34 -17.88 -12.65 -3.53
C GLN A 34 -17.78 -12.15 -2.09
N TYR A 35 -16.59 -12.23 -1.49
CA TYR A 35 -16.39 -11.68 -0.16
C TYR A 35 -16.65 -10.18 -0.08
N ILE A 36 -16.18 -9.40 -1.06
CA ILE A 36 -16.48 -7.95 -1.17
C ILE A 36 -18.00 -7.73 -1.24
N HIS A 37 -18.72 -8.56 -1.98
CA HIS A 37 -20.20 -8.48 -2.04
C HIS A 37 -20.85 -8.80 -0.68
N THR A 38 -20.33 -9.76 0.08
CA THR A 38 -20.86 -10.03 1.45
C THR A 38 -20.65 -8.87 2.39
N GLN A 39 -19.66 -8.00 2.14
CA GLN A 39 -19.45 -6.77 2.87
C GLN A 39 -20.46 -5.65 2.50
N GLY A 40 -21.36 -5.91 1.56
CA GLY A 40 -22.44 -5.02 1.17
C GLY A 40 -22.13 -4.10 0.01
N PHE A 41 -21.01 -4.27 -0.67
CA PHE A 41 -20.61 -3.49 -1.85
C PHE A 41 -20.97 -4.20 -3.15
N GLN A 42 -21.05 -3.43 -4.23
CA GLN A 42 -21.09 -3.93 -5.61
C GLN A 42 -19.73 -3.73 -6.26
N THR A 43 -19.44 -4.46 -7.33
CA THR A 43 -18.19 -4.32 -8.09
C THR A 43 -18.47 -4.13 -9.58
N LYS A 44 -17.60 -3.35 -10.22
CA LYS A 44 -17.56 -3.17 -11.69
C LYS A 44 -16.13 -3.33 -12.16
N GLU A 45 -15.85 -4.36 -12.94
CA GLU A 45 -14.51 -4.66 -13.44
C GLU A 45 -14.25 -3.98 -14.78
N THR A 46 -13.01 -3.56 -15.04
CA THR A 46 -12.54 -3.22 -16.38
C THR A 46 -12.31 -4.50 -17.20
N SER A 47 -12.28 -4.38 -18.53
CA SER A 47 -12.23 -5.54 -19.42
C SER A 47 -10.94 -6.37 -19.30
N ASP A 48 -9.86 -5.74 -18.87
CA ASP A 48 -8.52 -6.32 -18.74
C ASP A 48 -8.24 -7.00 -17.37
N VAL A 49 -9.13 -6.84 -16.39
CA VAL A 49 -8.96 -7.45 -15.05
C VAL A 49 -8.76 -8.95 -15.14
N ARG A 50 -9.56 -9.64 -15.94
CA ARG A 50 -9.53 -11.11 -16.08
C ARG A 50 -8.55 -11.62 -17.14
N SER A 51 -7.68 -10.74 -17.65
CA SER A 51 -6.62 -11.13 -18.57
C SER A 51 -5.65 -12.09 -17.90
N ASN A 52 -5.17 -13.08 -18.67
CA ASN A 52 -4.13 -14.03 -18.24
C ASN A 52 -2.76 -13.62 -18.76
N THR A 53 -2.47 -12.33 -18.74
CA THR A 53 -1.22 -11.76 -19.22
C THR A 53 -0.63 -10.78 -18.23
N GLU A 54 0.67 -10.63 -18.27
CA GLU A 54 1.45 -9.62 -17.57
C GLU A 54 2.29 -8.84 -18.58
N PRO A 55 2.02 -7.53 -18.75
CA PRO A 55 0.92 -6.73 -18.17
C PRO A 55 -0.46 -7.19 -18.65
N SER A 56 -1.54 -6.73 -17.98
CA SER A 56 -2.91 -7.11 -18.30
C SER A 56 -3.32 -6.73 -19.74
N ALA A 57 -2.78 -5.61 -20.23
CA ALA A 57 -2.95 -5.07 -21.58
C ALA A 57 -1.85 -4.03 -21.88
N ASP A 58 -1.85 -3.43 -23.07
CA ASP A 58 -1.04 -2.25 -23.38
C ASP A 58 -1.29 -1.10 -22.39
N ALA A 59 -0.24 -0.35 -22.04
CA ALA A 59 -0.31 0.70 -21.02
C ALA A 59 -1.41 1.75 -21.29
N LYS A 60 -1.60 2.15 -22.53
CA LYS A 60 -2.65 3.11 -22.92
C LYS A 60 -4.06 2.53 -22.75
N ILE A 61 -4.20 1.23 -23.01
CA ILE A 61 -5.48 0.53 -22.80
C ILE A 61 -5.79 0.47 -21.32
N ARG A 62 -4.83 0.06 -20.47
CA ARG A 62 -4.99 0.01 -19.02
C ARG A 62 -5.42 1.37 -18.44
N VAL A 63 -4.79 2.47 -18.88
CA VAL A 63 -5.16 3.82 -18.43
C VAL A 63 -6.52 4.25 -18.97
N LYS A 64 -6.85 3.93 -20.22
CA LYS A 64 -8.19 4.20 -20.77
C LYS A 64 -9.28 3.49 -19.97
N GLU A 65 -9.08 2.22 -19.63
CA GLU A 65 -10.00 1.44 -18.80
C GLU A 65 -10.13 2.05 -17.38
N PHE A 66 -9.01 2.42 -16.75
CA PHE A 66 -9.01 3.14 -15.48
C PHE A 66 -9.83 4.44 -15.54
N ASN A 67 -9.65 5.24 -16.59
CA ASN A 67 -10.38 6.51 -16.75
C ASN A 67 -11.89 6.29 -16.89
N THR A 68 -12.36 5.16 -17.47
CA THR A 68 -13.78 4.85 -17.50
C THR A 68 -14.39 4.69 -16.11
N LEU A 69 -13.64 4.13 -15.16
CA LEU A 69 -14.06 4.03 -13.77
C LEU A 69 -13.91 5.36 -13.02
N LEU A 70 -12.87 6.11 -13.34
CA LEU A 70 -12.60 7.41 -12.71
C LEU A 70 -13.71 8.41 -12.99
N GLU A 71 -14.15 8.52 -14.23
CA GLU A 71 -15.18 9.46 -14.68
C GLU A 71 -16.61 9.01 -14.34
N ASP A 72 -16.80 7.72 -14.09
CA ASP A 72 -18.12 7.17 -13.74
C ASP A 72 -18.52 7.60 -12.31
N THR A 73 -19.54 8.47 -12.23
CA THR A 73 -20.05 9.00 -10.96
C THR A 73 -20.74 7.95 -10.08
N SER A 74 -21.10 6.79 -10.64
CA SER A 74 -21.66 5.67 -9.87
C SER A 74 -20.59 4.87 -9.11
N ILE A 75 -19.30 5.09 -9.42
CA ILE A 75 -18.18 4.43 -8.78
C ILE A 75 -17.72 5.25 -7.57
N SER A 76 -17.77 4.67 -6.38
CA SER A 76 -17.40 5.33 -5.11
C SER A 76 -15.93 5.16 -4.74
N ALA A 77 -15.30 4.08 -5.20
CA ALA A 77 -13.88 3.79 -4.98
C ALA A 77 -13.29 3.03 -6.17
N ILE A 78 -11.98 3.09 -6.38
CA ILE A 78 -11.27 2.31 -7.40
C ILE A 78 -10.22 1.44 -6.71
N TRP A 79 -10.27 0.14 -6.97
CA TRP A 79 -9.43 -0.86 -6.36
C TRP A 79 -8.62 -1.61 -7.41
N CYS A 80 -7.30 -1.69 -7.22
CA CYS A 80 -6.45 -2.50 -8.10
C CYS A 80 -6.73 -3.99 -7.86
N ALA A 81 -6.88 -4.76 -8.94
CA ALA A 81 -7.20 -6.18 -8.90
C ALA A 81 -6.05 -7.00 -8.31
N ALA A 82 -4.82 -6.67 -8.72
CA ALA A 82 -3.58 -7.33 -8.34
C ALA A 82 -2.39 -6.35 -8.36
N GLY A 83 -1.24 -6.78 -7.88
CA GLY A 83 0.05 -6.19 -8.12
C GLY A 83 0.66 -6.61 -9.46
N GLY A 84 1.98 -6.71 -9.53
CA GLY A 84 2.78 -7.07 -10.70
C GLY A 84 4.04 -6.20 -10.79
N ASP A 85 4.57 -6.05 -12.02
CA ASP A 85 5.83 -5.32 -12.25
C ASP A 85 5.73 -4.24 -13.34
N PHE A 86 4.51 -3.98 -13.87
CA PHE A 86 4.35 -3.21 -15.11
C PHE A 86 3.53 -1.92 -14.96
N GLN A 87 3.14 -1.54 -13.75
CA GLN A 87 2.31 -0.35 -13.59
C GLN A 87 3.07 0.94 -13.89
N VAL A 88 4.38 0.97 -13.67
CA VAL A 88 5.23 2.13 -13.99
C VAL A 88 5.10 2.57 -15.45
N GLU A 89 4.82 1.64 -16.38
CA GLU A 89 4.59 1.94 -17.81
C GLU A 89 3.35 2.83 -18.05
N THR A 90 2.40 2.82 -17.12
CA THR A 90 1.15 3.59 -17.23
C THR A 90 1.34 5.06 -16.85
N MET A 91 2.36 5.38 -16.06
CA MET A 91 2.57 6.70 -15.48
C MET A 91 2.58 7.85 -16.49
N PRO A 92 3.21 7.71 -17.69
CA PRO A 92 3.19 8.77 -18.72
C PRO A 92 1.81 9.10 -19.27
N TYR A 93 0.81 8.27 -19.02
CA TYR A 93 -0.54 8.40 -19.55
C TYR A 93 -1.58 8.74 -18.47
N ILE A 94 -1.20 8.71 -17.18
CA ILE A 94 -2.09 9.09 -16.08
C ILE A 94 -2.35 10.59 -16.11
N ASP A 95 -3.62 10.97 -16.12
CA ASP A 95 -4.06 12.36 -16.00
C ASP A 95 -4.38 12.69 -14.53
N PHE A 96 -3.41 13.29 -13.85
CA PHE A 96 -3.56 13.68 -12.45
C PHE A 96 -4.59 14.81 -12.24
N ASP A 97 -4.83 15.66 -13.24
CA ASP A 97 -5.85 16.69 -13.13
C ASP A 97 -7.26 16.08 -13.21
N SER A 98 -7.45 15.05 -14.03
CA SER A 98 -8.68 14.26 -14.01
C SER A 98 -8.89 13.56 -12.66
N ILE A 99 -7.84 13.02 -12.04
CA ILE A 99 -7.92 12.43 -10.70
C ILE A 99 -8.33 13.48 -9.65
N LYS A 100 -7.77 14.69 -9.69
CA LYS A 100 -8.17 15.80 -8.81
C LYS A 100 -9.63 16.20 -8.99
N ALA A 101 -10.13 16.16 -10.23
CA ALA A 101 -11.52 16.50 -10.55
C ALA A 101 -12.53 15.42 -10.09
N HIS A 102 -12.09 14.17 -9.97
CA HIS A 102 -12.92 13.02 -9.59
C HIS A 102 -12.35 12.27 -8.37
N PRO A 103 -12.21 12.93 -7.22
CA PRO A 103 -11.56 12.33 -6.06
C PRO A 103 -12.35 11.14 -5.52
N LYS A 104 -11.71 9.99 -5.44
CA LYS A 104 -12.25 8.73 -4.92
C LYS A 104 -11.22 8.07 -4.00
N TRP A 105 -11.62 7.09 -3.21
CA TRP A 105 -10.68 6.19 -2.59
C TRP A 105 -9.99 5.35 -3.67
N PHE A 106 -8.65 5.39 -3.71
CA PHE A 106 -7.82 4.51 -4.53
C PHE A 106 -7.15 3.50 -3.59
N LEU A 107 -7.23 2.22 -3.93
CA LEU A 107 -6.84 1.12 -3.07
C LEU A 107 -5.97 0.12 -3.84
N GLY A 108 -4.97 -0.42 -3.16
CA GLY A 108 -4.10 -1.45 -3.71
C GLY A 108 -2.88 -1.73 -2.85
N ALA A 109 -2.05 -2.67 -3.28
CA ALA A 109 -0.80 -3.03 -2.64
C ALA A 109 0.24 -3.47 -3.68
N SER A 110 1.54 -3.42 -3.32
CA SER A 110 2.64 -3.78 -4.22
C SER A 110 2.80 -2.75 -5.36
N ASP A 111 2.85 -3.20 -6.61
CA ASP A 111 3.00 -2.37 -7.80
C ASP A 111 1.97 -1.20 -7.91
N PRO A 112 0.69 -1.31 -7.47
CA PRO A 112 -0.22 -0.18 -7.29
C PRO A 112 0.32 1.03 -6.52
N THR A 113 1.41 0.90 -5.77
CA THR A 113 2.14 2.04 -5.21
C THR A 113 2.48 3.08 -6.28
N ASN A 114 2.76 2.66 -7.51
CA ASN A 114 3.03 3.55 -8.64
C ASN A 114 1.87 4.51 -8.96
N LEU A 115 0.63 4.21 -8.54
CA LEU A 115 -0.50 5.14 -8.62
C LEU A 115 -0.77 5.80 -7.27
N LEU A 116 -0.86 5.01 -6.19
CA LEU A 116 -1.31 5.49 -4.88
C LEU A 116 -0.41 6.58 -4.32
N PHE A 117 0.90 6.39 -4.43
CA PHE A 117 1.90 7.30 -3.91
C PHE A 117 1.89 8.67 -4.62
N PRO A 118 1.97 8.76 -5.98
CA PRO A 118 1.85 10.03 -6.69
C PRO A 118 0.50 10.72 -6.50
N VAL A 119 -0.61 9.97 -6.47
CA VAL A 119 -1.93 10.54 -6.19
C VAL A 119 -1.96 11.22 -4.82
N THR A 120 -1.40 10.58 -3.80
CA THR A 120 -1.31 11.22 -2.48
C THR A 120 -0.40 12.44 -2.50
N CYS A 121 0.79 12.34 -3.09
CA CYS A 121 1.77 13.42 -3.08
C CYS A 121 1.34 14.63 -3.91
N HIS A 122 0.80 14.42 -5.11
CA HIS A 122 0.48 15.50 -6.06
C HIS A 122 -0.98 15.95 -6.00
N CYS A 123 -1.92 15.01 -5.94
CA CYS A 123 -3.34 15.37 -5.93
C CYS A 123 -3.86 15.74 -4.54
N ASP A 124 -3.09 15.51 -3.50
CA ASP A 124 -3.47 15.72 -2.10
C ASP A 124 -4.72 14.93 -1.69
N ILE A 125 -4.90 13.74 -2.26
CA ILE A 125 -5.97 12.79 -1.97
C ILE A 125 -5.40 11.63 -1.18
N ALA A 126 -6.02 11.28 -0.06
CA ALA A 126 -5.65 10.10 0.72
C ALA A 126 -5.91 8.82 -0.09
N THR A 127 -4.94 7.90 -0.10
CA THR A 127 -5.04 6.60 -0.74
C THR A 127 -4.82 5.48 0.27
N ILE A 128 -5.22 4.26 -0.03
CA ILE A 128 -5.10 3.14 0.90
C ILE A 128 -4.17 2.07 0.34
N TYR A 129 -3.05 1.87 1.03
CA TYR A 129 -2.11 0.78 0.79
C TYR A 129 -2.44 -0.41 1.70
N GLY A 130 -2.54 -1.64 1.18
CA GLY A 130 -2.71 -2.81 2.03
C GLY A 130 -3.17 -4.06 1.29
N PHE A 131 -4.34 -4.04 0.68
CA PHE A 131 -4.93 -5.19 -0.01
C PHE A 131 -5.23 -4.85 -1.46
N ASN A 132 -5.03 -5.81 -2.37
CA ASN A 132 -5.62 -5.79 -3.70
C ASN A 132 -7.02 -6.43 -3.67
N ALA A 133 -7.87 -6.12 -4.63
CA ALA A 133 -9.24 -6.66 -4.66
C ALA A 133 -9.26 -8.20 -4.73
N GLY A 134 -8.23 -8.82 -5.31
CA GLY A 134 -8.05 -10.27 -5.36
C GLY A 134 -7.45 -10.91 -4.10
N SER A 135 -7.33 -10.18 -2.97
CA SER A 135 -6.68 -10.67 -1.74
C SER A 135 -7.65 -11.17 -0.67
N PHE A 136 -8.94 -11.31 -0.98
CA PHE A 136 -9.99 -11.71 -0.03
C PHE A 136 -10.56 -13.11 -0.31
N ASP A 137 -9.78 -13.98 -0.91
CA ASP A 137 -10.02 -15.40 -0.90
C ASP A 137 -9.89 -15.95 0.54
N THR A 138 -10.00 -17.25 0.71
CA THR A 138 -9.93 -17.89 2.03
C THR A 138 -8.67 -17.53 2.82
N TYR A 139 -7.61 -17.10 2.18
CA TYR A 139 -6.35 -16.67 2.81
C TYR A 139 -6.39 -15.25 3.33
N GLY A 140 -7.09 -14.35 2.65
CA GLY A 140 -7.18 -12.94 3.00
C GLY A 140 -8.18 -12.62 4.10
N ILE A 141 -9.06 -13.56 4.45
CA ILE A 141 -10.14 -13.32 5.43
C ILE A 141 -9.63 -13.48 6.85
N ASN A 142 -9.40 -12.36 7.52
CA ASN A 142 -8.95 -12.30 8.90
C ASN A 142 -9.43 -10.99 9.58
N ALA A 143 -9.06 -10.80 10.85
CA ALA A 143 -9.47 -9.61 11.59
C ALA A 143 -9.00 -8.28 10.94
N TYR A 144 -7.85 -8.29 10.25
CA TYR A 144 -7.35 -7.08 9.58
C TYR A 144 -8.11 -6.80 8.28
N SER A 145 -8.43 -7.82 7.49
CA SER A 145 -9.29 -7.63 6.30
C SER A 145 -10.67 -7.14 6.69
N GLN A 146 -11.25 -7.64 7.79
CA GLN A 146 -12.52 -7.12 8.29
C GLN A 146 -12.40 -5.67 8.75
N SER A 147 -11.35 -5.30 9.48
CA SER A 147 -11.12 -3.91 9.91
C SER A 147 -10.96 -2.95 8.74
N TYR A 148 -10.44 -3.42 7.61
CA TYR A 148 -10.34 -2.66 6.37
C TYR A 148 -11.72 -2.32 5.79
N PHE A 149 -12.62 -3.30 5.70
CA PHE A 149 -14.00 -3.05 5.26
C PHE A 149 -14.78 -2.18 6.25
N ASP A 150 -14.53 -2.35 7.54
CA ASP A 150 -15.12 -1.49 8.57
C ASP A 150 -14.66 -0.04 8.42
N PHE A 151 -13.37 0.17 8.12
CA PHE A 151 -12.83 1.49 7.80
C PHE A 151 -13.49 2.10 6.56
N LEU A 152 -13.63 1.35 5.47
CA LEU A 152 -14.31 1.83 4.26
C LEU A 152 -15.73 2.30 4.52
N LYS A 153 -16.40 1.74 5.54
CA LYS A 153 -17.74 2.15 6.02
C LYS A 153 -17.71 3.30 7.05
N GLY A 154 -16.53 3.84 7.37
CA GLY A 154 -16.36 4.97 8.29
C GLY A 154 -16.06 4.58 9.74
N ASN A 155 -15.84 3.30 10.04
CA ASN A 155 -15.47 2.85 11.38
C ASN A 155 -13.95 2.88 11.56
N ASN A 156 -13.43 3.99 12.06
CA ASN A 156 -12.00 4.23 12.25
C ASN A 156 -11.52 3.74 13.62
N GLN A 157 -11.34 2.43 13.78
CA GLN A 157 -10.80 1.83 15.00
C GLN A 157 -9.26 1.79 14.96
N PRO A 158 -8.57 1.80 16.13
CA PRO A 158 -7.14 1.60 16.19
C PRO A 158 -6.73 0.25 15.60
N LEU A 159 -5.64 0.25 14.83
CA LEU A 159 -4.98 -0.97 14.36
C LEU A 159 -3.94 -1.40 15.40
N VAL A 160 -4.04 -2.62 15.90
CA VAL A 160 -3.16 -3.17 16.93
C VAL A 160 -2.31 -4.28 16.33
N SER A 161 -1.01 -4.26 16.63
CA SER A 161 -0.05 -5.25 16.11
C SER A 161 -0.44 -6.69 16.43
N SER A 162 -0.19 -7.60 15.48
CA SER A 162 -0.33 -9.03 15.68
C SER A 162 0.78 -9.58 16.60
N THR A 163 0.50 -10.69 17.25
CA THR A 163 1.50 -11.45 18.02
C THR A 163 2.05 -12.64 17.24
N LYS A 164 1.50 -12.93 16.06
CA LYS A 164 1.92 -14.02 15.19
C LYS A 164 1.80 -13.61 13.74
N HIS A 165 2.70 -14.14 12.92
CA HIS A 165 2.66 -13.98 11.47
C HIS A 165 2.90 -15.33 10.78
N GLN A 166 2.65 -15.37 9.46
CA GLN A 166 2.99 -16.52 8.64
C GLN A 166 4.50 -16.60 8.40
N HIS A 167 5.01 -17.82 8.28
CA HIS A 167 6.34 -18.07 7.76
C HIS A 167 6.34 -18.09 6.22
N VAL A 168 7.51 -17.86 5.62
CA VAL A 168 7.74 -17.58 4.19
C VAL A 168 7.24 -18.65 3.18
N ASP A 169 6.93 -19.88 3.60
CA ASP A 169 6.48 -20.96 2.70
C ASP A 169 5.03 -20.83 2.19
N PHE A 170 4.54 -19.63 2.17
CA PHE A 170 3.16 -19.23 1.89
C PHE A 170 2.63 -19.61 0.49
N TYR A 171 3.47 -19.58 -0.53
CA TYR A 171 2.99 -19.77 -1.90
C TYR A 171 2.72 -21.22 -2.29
N ASN A 172 3.02 -22.15 -1.42
CA ASN A 172 3.02 -23.54 -1.82
C ASN A 172 1.82 -24.36 -1.38
N GLU A 173 1.14 -24.07 -0.28
CA GLU A 173 0.07 -24.96 0.20
C GLU A 173 -0.96 -24.28 1.15
N GLY A 174 -2.06 -23.79 0.64
CA GLY A 174 -3.23 -23.52 1.47
C GLY A 174 -3.19 -22.25 2.32
N ALA A 175 -4.12 -22.09 3.25
CA ALA A 175 -4.28 -20.89 4.08
C ALA A 175 -3.01 -20.54 4.89
N PRO A 176 -2.64 -19.25 5.04
CA PRO A 176 -1.48 -18.87 5.81
C PRO A 176 -1.61 -19.33 7.26
N ILE A 177 -0.65 -20.14 7.71
CA ILE A 177 -0.60 -20.58 9.09
C ILE A 177 0.21 -19.55 9.88
N LEU A 178 -0.45 -18.85 10.81
CA LEU A 178 0.21 -17.91 11.70
C LEU A 178 0.95 -18.66 12.81
N ASN A 179 2.15 -19.14 12.51
CA ASN A 179 2.93 -20.01 13.38
C ASN A 179 4.14 -19.34 14.02
N THR A 180 4.58 -18.20 13.47
CA THR A 180 5.77 -17.48 13.95
C THR A 180 5.38 -16.36 14.88
N SER A 181 5.97 -16.32 16.08
CA SER A 181 5.78 -15.20 16.99
C SER A 181 6.47 -13.95 16.47
N THR A 182 5.80 -12.82 16.55
CA THR A 182 6.34 -11.54 16.12
C THR A 182 6.19 -10.46 17.19
N TYR A 183 7.17 -9.58 17.21
CA TYR A 183 7.18 -8.40 18.06
C TYR A 183 7.83 -7.26 17.26
N TYR A 184 7.23 -6.08 17.27
CA TYR A 184 7.84 -4.90 16.68
C TYR A 184 9.17 -4.61 17.33
N GLN A 185 10.19 -4.33 16.54
CA GLN A 185 11.53 -4.03 17.01
C GLN A 185 11.77 -2.52 16.90
N GLY A 186 11.98 -1.88 18.03
CA GLY A 186 12.09 -0.43 18.19
C GLY A 186 10.96 0.15 19.03
N GLU A 187 11.10 1.43 19.40
CA GLU A 187 10.09 2.15 20.17
C GLU A 187 9.88 3.54 19.57
N VAL A 188 8.62 3.99 19.53
CA VAL A 188 8.24 5.32 19.10
C VAL A 188 6.88 5.70 19.67
N SER A 189 6.70 6.97 19.99
CA SER A 189 5.39 7.59 20.21
C SER A 189 5.38 8.90 19.43
N VAL A 190 4.61 8.94 18.33
CA VAL A 190 4.66 10.03 17.40
C VAL A 190 3.31 10.29 16.75
N LYS A 191 3.02 11.57 16.54
CA LYS A 191 1.90 12.02 15.69
C LYS A 191 2.48 12.65 14.44
N ALA A 192 2.22 12.06 13.28
CA ALA A 192 2.72 12.52 11.99
C ALA A 192 1.87 11.98 10.84
N ARG A 193 2.15 12.42 9.61
CA ARG A 193 1.52 11.87 8.41
C ARG A 193 2.21 10.61 7.94
N LEU A 194 1.41 9.64 7.55
CA LEU A 194 1.91 8.41 6.94
C LEU A 194 2.17 8.63 5.44
N LEU A 195 3.31 8.17 4.97
CA LEU A 195 3.64 8.13 3.54
C LEU A 195 4.50 6.90 3.24
N GLY A 196 4.18 6.17 2.19
CA GLY A 196 4.96 4.99 1.82
C GLY A 196 4.24 4.05 0.87
N GLY A 197 4.67 2.80 0.88
CA GLY A 197 4.18 1.72 0.02
C GLY A 197 5.27 0.67 -0.21
N CYS A 198 5.19 -0.03 -1.34
CA CYS A 198 6.24 -0.94 -1.79
C CYS A 198 7.51 -0.15 -2.14
N LEU A 199 8.62 -0.49 -1.50
CA LEU A 199 9.90 0.24 -1.66
C LEU A 199 10.43 0.12 -3.08
N GLU A 200 10.24 -1.03 -3.72
CA GLU A 200 10.58 -1.27 -5.13
C GLU A 200 9.93 -0.20 -6.02
N SER A 201 8.61 -0.06 -5.93
CA SER A 201 7.85 0.91 -6.73
C SER A 201 8.18 2.37 -6.38
N ILE A 202 8.39 2.70 -5.10
CA ILE A 202 8.83 4.05 -4.71
C ILE A 202 10.22 4.34 -5.30
N ASN A 203 11.11 3.36 -5.32
CA ASN A 203 12.44 3.50 -5.91
C ASN A 203 12.36 3.72 -7.44
N ASP A 204 11.41 3.10 -8.13
CA ASP A 204 11.19 3.31 -9.56
C ASP A 204 10.69 4.73 -9.87
N LEU A 205 9.82 5.28 -9.03
CA LEU A 205 9.30 6.64 -9.15
C LEU A 205 10.34 7.71 -8.80
N ALA A 206 11.21 7.43 -7.83
CA ALA A 206 12.11 8.41 -7.23
C ALA A 206 13.05 9.06 -8.25
N GLY A 207 12.96 10.38 -8.40
CA GLY A 207 13.74 11.19 -9.34
C GLY A 207 13.21 11.18 -10.78
N THR A 208 12.04 10.59 -11.05
CA THR A 208 11.35 10.68 -12.34
C THR A 208 10.42 11.91 -12.39
N PRO A 209 9.85 12.26 -13.55
CA PRO A 209 8.83 13.32 -13.64
C PRO A 209 7.56 13.06 -12.82
N PHE A 210 7.36 11.85 -12.31
CA PHE A 210 6.21 11.46 -11.49
C PHE A 210 6.53 11.44 -9.99
N ASP A 211 7.72 11.89 -9.63
CA ASP A 211 8.17 12.03 -8.25
C ASP A 211 7.69 13.35 -7.64
N PHE A 212 6.54 13.32 -7.01
CA PHE A 212 5.94 14.48 -6.35
C PHE A 212 6.20 14.50 -4.83
N THR A 213 7.17 13.73 -4.37
CA THR A 213 7.45 13.56 -2.93
C THR A 213 7.77 14.88 -2.23
N GLN A 214 8.55 15.75 -2.89
CA GLN A 214 8.91 17.05 -2.32
C GLN A 214 7.70 17.98 -2.16
N GLU A 215 6.70 17.90 -3.04
CA GLU A 215 5.46 18.67 -2.89
C GLU A 215 4.73 18.27 -1.59
N PHE A 216 4.66 16.97 -1.31
CA PHE A 216 4.04 16.47 -0.09
C PHE A 216 4.83 16.86 1.17
N ILE A 217 6.15 16.70 1.16
CA ILE A 217 7.04 17.04 2.28
C ILE A 217 6.89 18.53 2.64
N GLN A 218 6.93 19.42 1.65
CA GLN A 218 6.78 20.86 1.85
C GLN A 218 5.39 21.24 2.37
N ARG A 219 4.34 20.62 1.82
CA ARG A 219 2.95 20.87 2.23
C ARG A 219 2.70 20.50 3.69
N TYR A 220 3.34 19.44 4.16
CA TYR A 220 3.12 18.86 5.50
C TYR A 220 4.34 18.90 6.41
N GLU A 221 5.26 19.85 6.19
CA GLU A 221 6.50 19.97 6.97
C GLU A 221 6.26 20.08 8.48
N ASN A 222 5.19 20.78 8.89
CA ASN A 222 4.85 20.98 10.29
C ASN A 222 4.28 19.72 10.97
N ASP A 223 3.59 18.86 10.21
CA ASP A 223 3.07 17.58 10.73
C ASP A 223 4.21 16.55 10.87
N GLY A 224 5.19 16.61 9.96
CA GLY A 224 6.23 15.61 9.80
C GLY A 224 5.69 14.33 9.19
N ILE A 225 6.60 13.43 8.83
CA ILE A 225 6.29 12.19 8.10
C ILE A 225 6.75 10.97 8.88
N VAL A 226 5.90 9.98 8.98
CA VAL A 226 6.30 8.60 9.26
C VAL A 226 6.25 7.83 7.96
N TRP A 227 7.42 7.42 7.49
CA TRP A 227 7.53 6.55 6.33
C TRP A 227 7.13 5.14 6.70
N PHE A 228 6.49 4.43 5.78
CA PHE A 228 6.31 3.00 5.87
C PHE A 228 6.78 2.33 4.58
N PHE A 229 7.54 1.26 4.74
CA PHE A 229 8.07 0.49 3.62
C PHE A 229 7.68 -0.97 3.72
N ASP A 230 7.06 -1.43 2.65
CA ASP A 230 6.88 -2.82 2.33
C ASP A 230 8.01 -3.24 1.38
N ILE A 231 8.68 -4.34 1.66
CA ILE A 231 9.75 -4.88 0.84
C ILE A 231 9.33 -6.28 0.42
N PHE A 232 9.16 -6.49 -0.88
CA PHE A 232 8.73 -7.78 -1.42
C PHE A 232 9.90 -8.76 -1.51
N SER A 233 10.94 -8.40 -2.30
CA SER A 233 12.08 -9.28 -2.59
C SER A 233 13.38 -8.52 -2.86
N MET A 234 13.40 -7.20 -2.70
CA MET A 234 14.59 -6.39 -2.96
C MET A 234 15.75 -6.86 -2.09
N ASN A 235 16.91 -7.09 -2.71
CA ASN A 235 18.12 -7.45 -1.99
C ASN A 235 18.52 -6.37 -0.98
N SER A 236 19.06 -6.76 0.18
CA SER A 236 19.42 -5.83 1.26
C SER A 236 20.43 -4.75 0.85
N CYS A 237 21.34 -5.01 -0.11
CA CYS A 237 22.20 -3.98 -0.70
C CYS A 237 21.43 -3.03 -1.60
N ASP A 238 20.40 -3.50 -2.31
CA ASP A 238 19.56 -2.65 -3.17
C ASP A 238 18.64 -1.78 -2.29
N VAL A 239 18.13 -2.31 -1.18
CA VAL A 239 17.44 -1.50 -0.16
C VAL A 239 18.34 -0.37 0.34
N TYR A 240 19.60 -0.67 0.68
CA TYR A 240 20.54 0.37 1.11
C TYR A 240 20.74 1.45 0.03
N ARG A 241 20.91 1.05 -1.23
CA ARG A 241 21.06 1.98 -2.36
C ARG A 241 19.82 2.81 -2.61
N ALA A 242 18.62 2.21 -2.51
CA ALA A 242 17.35 2.91 -2.63
C ALA A 242 17.20 3.97 -1.53
N LEU A 243 17.48 3.62 -0.27
CA LEU A 243 17.45 4.56 0.85
C LEU A 243 18.47 5.71 0.69
N LEU A 244 19.68 5.43 0.17
CA LEU A 244 20.65 6.49 -0.12
C LEU A 244 20.17 7.41 -1.23
N LYS A 245 19.53 6.89 -2.30
CA LYS A 245 18.90 7.69 -3.34
C LYS A 245 17.80 8.59 -2.76
N MET A 246 16.92 8.04 -1.94
CA MET A 246 15.87 8.81 -1.25
C MET A 246 16.48 9.90 -0.35
N LYS A 247 17.59 9.61 0.35
CA LYS A 247 18.31 10.58 1.15
C LYS A 247 18.90 11.73 0.30
N VAL A 248 19.49 11.42 -0.85
CA VAL A 248 20.01 12.44 -1.79
C VAL A 248 18.88 13.30 -2.35
N LEU A 249 17.70 12.71 -2.57
CA LEU A 249 16.48 13.42 -2.98
C LEU A 249 15.78 14.15 -1.81
N ASN A 250 16.38 14.18 -0.62
CA ASN A 250 15.88 14.87 0.58
C ASN A 250 14.52 14.36 1.09
N TYR A 251 14.17 13.10 0.87
CA TYR A 251 12.88 12.54 1.34
C TYR A 251 12.76 12.50 2.87
N PHE A 252 13.89 12.43 3.58
CA PHE A 252 13.89 12.23 5.04
C PHE A 252 13.99 13.53 5.87
N GLN A 253 13.83 14.71 5.25
CA GLN A 253 14.01 16.00 5.94
C GLN A 253 13.08 16.21 7.15
N THR A 254 11.81 15.80 7.02
CA THR A 254 10.79 15.98 8.08
C THR A 254 10.38 14.65 8.72
N THR A 255 11.21 13.60 8.54
CA THR A 255 10.89 12.26 8.99
C THR A 255 10.93 12.16 10.51
N LYS A 256 9.86 11.62 11.10
CA LYS A 256 9.73 11.37 12.54
C LYS A 256 10.03 9.92 12.90
N ALA A 257 9.73 8.98 12.03
CA ALA A 257 10.06 7.55 12.18
C ALA A 257 9.95 6.84 10.82
N ILE A 258 10.47 5.62 10.74
CA ILE A 258 10.30 4.70 9.62
C ILE A 258 9.76 3.38 10.16
N LEU A 259 8.65 2.93 9.59
CA LEU A 259 8.06 1.61 9.82
C LEU A 259 8.50 0.69 8.69
N VAL A 260 9.13 -0.42 9.01
CA VAL A 260 9.59 -1.42 8.03
C VAL A 260 8.76 -2.68 8.23
N GLY A 261 8.06 -3.08 7.18
CA GLY A 261 7.30 -4.31 7.14
C GLY A 261 8.19 -5.55 7.18
N ARG A 262 7.59 -6.70 7.51
CA ARG A 262 8.27 -8.00 7.39
C ARG A 262 8.53 -8.29 5.91
N VAL A 263 9.77 -8.62 5.59
CA VAL A 263 10.16 -8.98 4.22
C VAL A 263 9.62 -10.36 3.89
N LEU A 264 8.87 -10.50 2.79
CA LEU A 264 8.29 -11.79 2.41
C LEU A 264 9.37 -12.74 1.85
N PHE A 265 10.15 -12.28 0.88
CA PHE A 265 11.24 -13.05 0.28
C PHE A 265 12.58 -12.45 0.66
N GLU A 266 13.08 -12.89 1.82
CA GLU A 266 14.37 -12.40 2.28
C GLU A 266 15.49 -12.74 1.28
N ASN A 267 16.17 -11.69 0.84
CA ASN A 267 17.32 -11.76 -0.05
C ASN A 267 18.49 -11.00 0.60
N VAL A 268 19.02 -11.57 1.68
CA VAL A 268 20.04 -10.93 2.50
C VAL A 268 21.42 -11.10 1.88
N SER A 269 22.11 -9.98 1.64
CA SER A 269 23.50 -9.98 1.20
C SER A 269 24.43 -10.41 2.33
N GLU A 270 25.57 -11.04 1.99
CA GLU A 270 26.64 -11.32 2.94
C GLU A 270 27.30 -10.02 3.53
N LEU A 271 27.11 -8.88 2.86
CA LEU A 271 27.76 -7.61 3.19
C LEU A 271 26.96 -6.74 4.16
N ILE A 272 25.64 -6.85 4.13
CA ILE A 272 24.71 -6.00 4.89
C ILE A 272 23.36 -6.68 5.01
N ASN A 273 22.75 -6.70 6.18
CA ASN A 273 21.36 -7.12 6.36
C ASN A 273 20.38 -5.93 6.26
N TYR A 274 19.06 -6.20 6.29
CA TYR A 274 18.05 -5.15 6.16
C TYR A 274 18.14 -4.11 7.30
N HIS A 275 18.32 -4.55 8.54
CA HIS A 275 18.46 -3.64 9.69
C HIS A 275 19.64 -2.69 9.53
N GLU A 276 20.80 -3.25 9.15
CA GLU A 276 22.00 -2.45 8.90
C GLU A 276 21.82 -1.48 7.71
N ALA A 277 21.10 -1.88 6.67
CA ALA A 277 20.81 -1.02 5.52
C ALA A 277 20.06 0.25 5.96
N PHE A 278 18.99 0.08 6.73
CA PHE A 278 18.23 1.21 7.29
C PHE A 278 19.05 2.02 8.29
N GLN A 279 19.74 1.38 9.23
CA GLN A 279 20.55 2.08 10.24
C GLN A 279 21.67 2.92 9.62
N ARG A 280 22.35 2.41 8.59
CA ARG A 280 23.42 3.15 7.89
C ARG A 280 22.88 4.30 7.03
N ALA A 281 21.75 4.10 6.37
CA ALA A 281 21.12 5.15 5.54
C ALA A 281 20.48 6.24 6.41
N CYS A 282 19.82 5.88 7.52
CA CYS A 282 18.98 6.72 8.36
C CYS A 282 19.37 6.67 9.85
N PRO A 283 20.65 6.97 10.23
CA PRO A 283 21.18 6.70 11.58
C PRO A 283 20.51 7.49 12.69
N ASN A 284 19.83 8.60 12.39
CA ASN A 284 19.22 9.50 13.38
C ASN A 284 17.68 9.46 13.35
N ILE A 285 17.09 8.51 12.62
CA ILE A 285 15.64 8.38 12.51
C ILE A 285 15.21 7.15 13.32
N PRO A 286 14.19 7.24 14.18
CA PRO A 286 13.61 6.07 14.83
C PRO A 286 13.16 5.04 13.81
N LEU A 287 13.63 3.80 13.94
CA LEU A 287 13.34 2.69 13.04
C LEU A 287 12.53 1.65 13.79
N ILE A 288 11.41 1.23 13.21
CA ILE A 288 10.56 0.17 13.73
C ILE A 288 10.50 -0.94 12.70
N PHE A 289 11.00 -2.11 13.03
CA PHE A 289 11.00 -3.29 12.18
C PHE A 289 9.92 -4.29 12.57
N GLU A 290 9.70 -5.30 11.75
CA GLU A 290 8.74 -6.38 11.96
C GLU A 290 7.28 -5.88 12.05
N THR A 291 6.98 -4.75 11.40
CA THR A 291 5.64 -4.19 11.44
C THR A 291 4.65 -5.00 10.58
N ASP A 292 3.37 -4.96 10.94
CA ASP A 292 2.28 -5.59 10.18
C ASP A 292 1.95 -4.77 8.92
N ILE A 293 2.94 -4.57 8.06
CA ILE A 293 2.82 -3.83 6.79
C ILE A 293 3.40 -4.71 5.68
N GLY A 294 2.74 -4.76 4.54
CA GLY A 294 3.28 -5.40 3.35
C GLY A 294 2.71 -6.78 3.03
N HIS A 295 3.53 -7.64 2.42
CA HIS A 295 3.09 -8.90 1.82
C HIS A 295 2.94 -10.07 2.80
N THR A 296 3.40 -9.94 4.05
CA THR A 296 3.34 -11.00 5.05
C THR A 296 2.08 -10.91 5.90
N TYR A 297 1.29 -11.99 6.01
CA TYR A 297 0.07 -12.01 6.82
C TYR A 297 0.36 -12.14 8.33
N PRO A 298 -0.45 -11.50 9.19
CA PRO A 298 -1.44 -10.48 8.85
C PRO A 298 -0.77 -9.13 8.60
N HIS A 299 -1.42 -8.27 7.84
CA HIS A 299 -0.93 -6.91 7.60
C HIS A 299 -2.03 -5.87 7.71
N PHE A 300 -1.65 -4.65 8.06
CA PHE A 300 -2.51 -3.49 8.13
C PHE A 300 -2.87 -2.99 6.72
N TYR A 301 -3.97 -2.23 6.64
CA TYR A 301 -4.12 -1.21 5.63
C TYR A 301 -3.49 0.08 6.14
N VAL A 302 -2.77 0.80 5.29
CA VAL A 302 -2.13 2.06 5.65
C VAL A 302 -2.67 3.17 4.75
N ILE A 303 -3.11 4.27 5.37
CA ILE A 303 -3.69 5.40 4.65
C ILE A 303 -2.58 6.41 4.36
N ASN A 304 -2.13 6.46 3.12
CA ASN A 304 -1.20 7.47 2.64
C ASN A 304 -1.77 8.88 2.82
N GLY A 305 -0.97 9.78 3.36
CA GLY A 305 -1.31 11.15 3.63
C GLY A 305 -2.07 11.36 4.95
N ALA A 306 -2.59 10.31 5.59
CA ALA A 306 -3.34 10.46 6.84
C ALA A 306 -2.43 10.88 7.99
N LEU A 307 -2.92 11.82 8.80
CA LEU A 307 -2.35 12.08 10.12
C LEU A 307 -2.70 10.91 11.03
N ALA A 308 -1.73 10.38 11.76
CA ALA A 308 -1.92 9.28 12.67
C ALA A 308 -1.13 9.44 13.96
N GLN A 309 -1.67 8.93 15.07
CA GLN A 309 -0.92 8.65 16.27
C GLN A 309 -0.38 7.22 16.15
N ILE A 310 0.92 7.05 16.34
CA ILE A 310 1.64 5.77 16.25
C ILE A 310 2.40 5.58 17.55
N ASP A 311 2.06 4.52 18.27
CA ASP A 311 2.70 4.16 19.52
C ASP A 311 3.27 2.74 19.41
N VAL A 312 4.57 2.59 19.53
CA VAL A 312 5.25 1.30 19.59
C VAL A 312 6.05 1.22 20.89
N LYS A 313 5.71 0.25 21.73
CA LYS A 313 6.36 0.03 23.01
C LYS A 313 6.34 -1.44 23.38
N GLN A 314 7.47 -1.93 23.89
CA GLN A 314 7.62 -3.32 24.37
C GLN A 314 7.13 -4.36 23.33
N GLY A 315 7.49 -4.15 22.07
CA GLY A 315 7.15 -5.06 20.96
C GLY A 315 5.72 -4.99 20.47
N LYS A 316 4.90 -4.08 20.99
CA LYS A 316 3.50 -3.88 20.57
C LYS A 316 3.35 -2.56 19.84
N GLY A 317 2.63 -2.56 18.73
CA GLY A 317 2.29 -1.39 17.94
C GLY A 317 0.80 -1.06 18.02
N ASN A 318 0.50 0.23 18.01
CA ASN A 318 -0.86 0.77 17.88
C ASN A 318 -0.82 1.94 16.89
N LEU A 319 -1.75 1.96 15.96
CA LEU A 319 -1.88 3.00 14.94
C LEU A 319 -3.33 3.49 14.91
N GLN A 320 -3.53 4.79 15.18
CA GLN A 320 -4.84 5.44 15.17
C GLN A 320 -4.84 6.60 14.19
N TYR A 321 -5.70 6.53 13.17
CA TYR A 321 -5.89 7.62 12.19
C TYR A 321 -6.65 8.81 12.80
N ILE A 322 -6.25 10.01 12.40
CA ILE A 322 -6.86 11.30 12.77
C ILE A 322 -7.32 11.96 11.47
N LEU A 323 -8.52 11.60 11.04
CA LEU A 323 -9.12 12.06 9.79
C LEU A 323 -9.93 13.33 10.06
N LYS A 324 -9.34 14.50 9.79
CA LYS A 324 -10.02 15.81 9.97
C LYS A 324 -9.79 16.66 8.74
#